data_7f77726e34164aafb2a4ed49d2ed5cdf
#
_entry.id   7f77726e34164aafb2a4ed49d2ed5cdf
#
_cell.length_a   1.000
_cell.length_b   1.000
_cell.length_c   1.000
_cell.angle_alpha   90.00
_cell.angle_beta   90.00
_cell.angle_gamma   90.00
#
_symmetry.space_group_name_H-M   'P 1'
#
loop_
_entity.id
_entity.type
_entity.pdbx_description
1 polymer ?
#
loop_
_entity_poly.entity_id
_entity_poly.type
_entity_poly.pdbx_seq_one_letter_code
_entity_poly.pdbx_strand_id
1 'polypeptide(L)'
;MPDPQKKIEITTQDDVNHLVREFYGKVLKDELLSPHFAGINLEHHLPRIAAFWALILVDQEGYKGNVFDKHAHLKIDNRHFDRWVELFSQTVDEYFIGEKAELAKQRAKLLQYTFVNKMETQ
;
A
#
# COMPACT_ATOMS: atom_id res chain seq x y z
N MET A 1 4.56 -30.02 -3.38
CA MET A 1 4.12 -28.79 -4.06
C MET A 1 3.69 -27.77 -3.05
N PRO A 2 4.17 -26.54 -3.16
CA PRO A 2 3.66 -25.52 -2.26
C PRO A 2 2.18 -25.29 -2.54
N ASP A 3 1.41 -25.21 -1.47
CA ASP A 3 0.00 -24.86 -1.55
C ASP A 3 -0.11 -23.41 -2.02
N PRO A 4 -0.75 -23.11 -3.17
CA PRO A 4 -0.87 -21.74 -3.64
C PRO A 4 -1.66 -20.85 -2.70
N GLN A 5 -2.39 -21.43 -1.74
CA GLN A 5 -3.14 -20.69 -0.74
C GLN A 5 -2.40 -20.57 0.58
N LYS A 6 -1.19 -21.13 0.67
CA LYS A 6 -0.41 -21.06 1.89
C LYS A 6 0.08 -19.64 2.10
N LYS A 7 -0.34 -19.04 3.18
CA LYS A 7 0.09 -17.69 3.55
C LYS A 7 1.38 -17.75 4.34
N ILE A 8 2.22 -16.75 4.17
CA ILE A 8 3.52 -16.65 4.84
C ILE A 8 3.58 -15.37 5.66
N GLU A 9 4.55 -15.30 6.57
CA GLU A 9 4.81 -14.08 7.31
C GLU A 9 5.65 -13.12 6.45
N ILE A 10 5.46 -11.82 6.67
CA ILE A 10 6.26 -10.79 5.99
C ILE A 10 7.57 -10.68 6.77
N THR A 11 8.68 -11.10 6.17
CA THR A 11 9.98 -11.09 6.83
C THR A 11 11.09 -10.44 6.02
N THR A 12 10.90 -10.26 4.72
CA THR A 12 11.96 -9.79 3.83
C THR A 12 11.48 -8.65 2.94
N GLN A 13 12.45 -7.95 2.33
CA GLN A 13 12.16 -6.94 1.31
C GLN A 13 11.40 -7.55 0.13
N ASP A 14 11.72 -8.78 -0.26
CA ASP A 14 11.01 -9.45 -1.35
C ASP A 14 9.54 -9.67 -1.03
N ASP A 15 9.22 -9.98 0.22
CA ASP A 15 7.83 -10.11 0.66
C ASP A 15 7.09 -8.79 0.51
N VAL A 16 7.73 -7.68 0.90
CA VAL A 16 7.15 -6.35 0.77
C VAL A 16 6.97 -5.99 -0.70
N ASN A 17 7.96 -6.29 -1.54
CA ASN A 17 7.86 -6.02 -2.98
C ASN A 17 6.69 -6.79 -3.61
N HIS A 18 6.50 -8.04 -3.19
CA HIS A 18 5.40 -8.87 -3.67
C HIS A 18 4.06 -8.26 -3.26
N LEU A 19 3.91 -7.87 -2.00
CA LEU A 19 2.70 -7.24 -1.49
C LEU A 19 2.34 -5.98 -2.28
N VAL A 20 3.31 -5.10 -2.47
CA VAL A 20 3.11 -3.82 -3.15
C VAL A 20 2.71 -4.06 -4.60
N ARG A 21 3.39 -4.98 -5.28
CA ARG A 21 3.10 -5.27 -6.68
C ARG A 21 1.69 -5.82 -6.87
N GLU A 22 1.29 -6.77 -6.03
CA GLU A 22 -0.04 -7.38 -6.11
C GLU A 22 -1.13 -6.35 -5.77
N PHE A 23 -0.85 -5.50 -4.79
CA PHE A 23 -1.78 -4.44 -4.41
C PHE A 23 -2.02 -3.48 -5.57
N TYR A 24 -0.94 -2.98 -6.20
CA TYR A 24 -1.10 -2.04 -7.31
C TYR A 24 -1.71 -2.69 -8.54
N GLY A 25 -1.53 -3.99 -8.72
CA GLY A 25 -2.26 -4.72 -9.74
C GLY A 25 -3.76 -4.60 -9.57
N LYS A 26 -4.24 -4.67 -8.32
CA LYS A 26 -5.66 -4.48 -8.02
C LYS A 26 -6.10 -3.03 -8.21
N VAL A 27 -5.29 -2.08 -7.77
CA VAL A 27 -5.59 -0.65 -7.90
C VAL A 27 -5.80 -0.26 -9.35
N LEU A 28 -4.94 -0.75 -10.25
CA LEU A 28 -5.02 -0.42 -11.67
C LEU A 28 -6.24 -1.02 -12.37
N LYS A 29 -6.87 -2.00 -11.75
CA LYS A 29 -8.08 -2.64 -12.29
C LYS A 29 -9.34 -2.15 -11.59
N ASP A 30 -9.20 -1.34 -10.54
CA ASP A 30 -10.33 -0.86 -9.77
C ASP A 30 -10.95 0.37 -10.43
N GLU A 31 -12.26 0.36 -10.65
CA GLU A 31 -12.94 1.43 -11.36
C GLU A 31 -12.84 2.78 -10.65
N LEU A 32 -12.85 2.78 -9.33
CA LEU A 32 -12.79 4.01 -8.55
C LEU A 32 -11.38 4.58 -8.49
N LEU A 33 -10.37 3.74 -8.33
CA LEU A 33 -8.98 4.17 -8.10
C LEU A 33 -8.17 4.33 -9.38
N SER A 34 -8.40 3.48 -10.38
CA SER A 34 -7.53 3.44 -11.56
C SER A 34 -7.41 4.78 -12.30
N PRO A 35 -8.47 5.61 -12.41
CA PRO A 35 -8.32 6.89 -13.11
C PRO A 35 -7.28 7.81 -12.47
N HIS A 36 -7.06 7.70 -11.16
CA HIS A 36 -6.10 8.56 -10.46
C HIS A 36 -4.66 8.07 -10.61
N PHE A 37 -4.47 6.85 -11.12
CA PHE A 37 -3.15 6.24 -11.27
C PHE A 37 -2.76 6.00 -12.73
N ALA A 38 -3.63 6.31 -13.67
CA ALA A 38 -3.44 5.98 -15.10
C ALA A 38 -2.20 6.63 -15.71
N GLY A 39 -1.81 7.83 -15.22
CA GLY A 39 -0.65 8.54 -15.76
C GLY A 39 0.65 8.30 -15.00
N ILE A 40 0.64 7.41 -14.02
CA ILE A 40 1.80 7.18 -13.15
C ILE A 40 2.69 6.08 -13.74
N ASN A 41 3.99 6.35 -13.80
CA ASN A 41 4.97 5.34 -14.20
C ASN A 41 5.23 4.41 -13.02
N LEU A 42 4.59 3.24 -13.01
CA LEU A 42 4.67 2.32 -11.90
C LEU A 42 6.07 1.72 -11.74
N GLU A 43 6.81 1.49 -12.83
CA GLU A 43 8.16 0.97 -12.72
C GLU A 43 9.05 1.88 -11.87
N HIS A 44 8.82 3.17 -11.95
CA HIS A 44 9.57 4.16 -11.17
C HIS A 44 8.98 4.33 -9.77
N HIS A 45 7.67 4.19 -9.65
CA HIS A 45 6.91 4.48 -8.42
C HIS A 45 6.93 3.30 -7.43
N LEU A 46 6.81 2.07 -7.92
CA LEU A 46 6.73 0.89 -7.06
C LEU A 46 7.93 0.72 -6.12
N PRO A 47 9.18 0.93 -6.56
CA PRO A 47 10.30 0.79 -5.63
C PRO A 47 10.25 1.76 -4.46
N ARG A 48 9.71 2.95 -4.66
CA ARG A 48 9.57 3.95 -3.59
C ARG A 48 8.51 3.54 -2.59
N ILE A 49 7.38 3.02 -3.08
CA ILE A 49 6.31 2.53 -2.22
C ILE A 49 6.79 1.31 -1.44
N ALA A 50 7.50 0.41 -2.11
CA ALA A 50 8.05 -0.77 -1.44
C ALA A 50 9.06 -0.36 -0.36
N ALA A 51 9.90 0.64 -0.62
CA ALA A 51 10.84 1.14 0.38
C ALA A 51 10.11 1.71 1.60
N PHE A 52 9.02 2.45 1.39
CA PHE A 52 8.20 2.98 2.47
C PHE A 52 7.65 1.85 3.35
N TRP A 53 7.05 0.84 2.73
CA TRP A 53 6.49 -0.27 3.49
C TRP A 53 7.57 -1.14 4.12
N ALA A 54 8.73 -1.28 3.48
CA ALA A 54 9.85 -2.02 4.06
C ALA A 54 10.36 -1.36 5.32
N LEU A 55 10.40 -0.03 5.35
CA LEU A 55 10.79 0.69 6.56
C LEU A 55 9.84 0.36 7.72
N ILE A 56 8.54 0.31 7.45
CA ILE A 56 7.53 0.03 8.49
C ILE A 56 7.55 -1.44 8.91
N LEU A 57 7.64 -2.37 7.97
CA LEU A 57 7.36 -3.78 8.23
C LEU A 57 8.60 -4.61 8.54
N VAL A 58 9.75 -4.27 7.95
CA VAL A 58 10.97 -5.07 8.12
C VAL A 58 12.18 -4.22 8.53
N ASP A 59 11.93 -3.00 8.99
CA ASP A 59 12.94 -2.06 9.47
C ASP A 59 14.06 -1.78 8.46
N GLN A 60 13.75 -1.90 7.18
CA GLN A 60 14.71 -1.66 6.11
C GLN A 60 14.82 -0.16 5.84
N GLU A 61 15.98 0.41 6.10
CA GLU A 61 16.22 1.83 5.81
C GLU A 61 16.32 2.05 4.30
N GLY A 62 15.98 3.24 3.85
CA GLY A 62 16.08 3.58 2.43
C GLY A 62 15.00 4.51 1.91
N TYR A 63 13.85 4.58 2.59
CA TYR A 63 12.80 5.49 2.16
C TYR A 63 13.14 6.92 2.55
N LYS A 64 13.03 7.83 1.57
CA LYS A 64 13.22 9.27 1.79
C LYS A 64 12.04 10.00 1.17
N GLY A 65 11.48 10.93 1.91
CA GLY A 65 10.39 11.75 1.42
C GLY A 65 9.19 11.73 2.34
N ASN A 66 8.16 12.46 1.92
CA ASN A 66 6.90 12.59 2.66
C ASN A 66 5.80 11.96 1.82
N VAL A 67 5.17 10.91 2.35
CA VAL A 67 4.09 10.20 1.65
C VAL A 67 2.95 11.16 1.30
N PHE A 68 2.60 12.05 2.22
CA PHE A 68 1.52 13.02 1.96
C PHE A 68 1.87 13.92 0.77
N ASP A 69 3.11 14.43 0.70
CA ASP A 69 3.50 15.31 -0.41
C ASP A 69 3.38 14.61 -1.76
N LYS A 70 3.65 13.30 -1.81
CA LYS A 70 3.55 12.53 -3.05
C LYS A 70 2.11 12.39 -3.53
N HIS A 71 1.14 12.50 -2.62
CA HIS A 71 -0.27 12.23 -2.93
C HIS A 71 -1.14 13.48 -2.83
N ALA A 72 -0.60 14.61 -2.37
CA ALA A 72 -1.39 15.81 -2.13
C ALA A 72 -2.06 16.38 -3.39
N HIS A 73 -1.48 16.13 -4.56
CA HIS A 73 -2.01 16.62 -5.84
C HIS A 73 -3.14 15.76 -6.38
N LEU A 74 -3.39 14.59 -5.82
CA LEU A 74 -4.46 13.71 -6.27
C LEU A 74 -5.80 14.22 -5.75
N LYS A 75 -6.79 14.26 -6.64
CA LYS A 75 -8.15 14.66 -6.26
C LYS A 75 -8.92 13.45 -5.77
N ILE A 76 -8.65 13.05 -4.55
CA ILE A 76 -9.24 11.87 -3.94
C ILE A 76 -9.95 12.26 -2.64
N ASP A 77 -10.97 11.48 -2.29
CA ASP A 77 -11.76 11.72 -1.08
C ASP A 77 -11.85 10.43 -0.25
N ASN A 78 -12.69 10.44 0.78
CA ASN A 78 -12.86 9.30 1.68
C ASN A 78 -13.19 8.00 0.96
N ARG A 79 -14.00 8.05 -0.10
CA ARG A 79 -14.37 6.85 -0.85
C ARG A 79 -13.14 6.19 -1.47
N HIS A 80 -12.24 6.99 -1.99
CA HIS A 80 -10.99 6.49 -2.59
C HIS A 80 -10.09 5.87 -1.53
N PHE A 81 -9.96 6.51 -0.38
CA PHE A 81 -9.15 5.98 0.73
C PHE A 81 -9.76 4.71 1.30
N ASP A 82 -11.09 4.66 1.47
CA ASP A 82 -11.76 3.46 1.93
C ASP A 82 -11.49 2.27 1.00
N ARG A 83 -11.58 2.52 -0.31
CA ARG A 83 -11.34 1.49 -1.30
C ARG A 83 -9.88 1.07 -1.30
N TRP A 84 -8.97 2.03 -1.17
CA TRP A 84 -7.54 1.77 -1.09
C TRP A 84 -7.20 0.85 0.09
N VAL A 85 -7.72 1.16 1.27
CA VAL A 85 -7.51 0.35 2.47
C VAL A 85 -8.13 -1.04 2.30
N GLU A 86 -9.32 -1.11 1.72
CA GLU A 86 -9.99 -2.38 1.46
C GLU A 86 -9.16 -3.28 0.55
N LEU A 87 -8.68 -2.74 -0.57
CA LEU A 87 -7.87 -3.51 -1.50
C LEU A 87 -6.53 -3.91 -0.89
N PHE A 88 -5.91 -3.01 -0.13
CA PHE A 88 -4.66 -3.31 0.53
C PHE A 88 -4.84 -4.44 1.55
N SER A 89 -5.87 -4.36 2.37
CA SER A 89 -6.17 -5.38 3.38
C SER A 89 -6.48 -6.73 2.74
N GLN A 90 -7.23 -6.74 1.63
CA GLN A 90 -7.50 -7.96 0.88
C GLN A 90 -6.21 -8.59 0.37
N THR A 91 -5.30 -7.77 -0.15
CA THR A 91 -4.03 -8.27 -0.68
C THR A 91 -3.18 -8.88 0.43
N VAL A 92 -3.10 -8.19 1.58
CA VAL A 92 -2.38 -8.74 2.73
C VAL A 92 -2.96 -10.10 3.10
N ASP A 93 -4.28 -10.18 3.22
CA ASP A 93 -4.94 -11.42 3.66
C ASP A 93 -4.82 -12.55 2.65
N GLU A 94 -4.66 -12.24 1.36
CA GLU A 94 -4.48 -13.27 0.34
C GLU A 94 -3.12 -13.97 0.45
N TYR A 95 -2.07 -13.26 0.80
CA TYR A 95 -0.71 -13.76 0.69
C TYR A 95 0.02 -13.90 2.02
N PHE A 96 -0.44 -13.19 3.06
CA PHE A 96 0.33 -13.08 4.29
C PHE A 96 -0.50 -13.34 5.53
N ILE A 97 0.20 -13.72 6.61
CA ILE A 97 -0.40 -13.99 7.91
C ILE A 97 0.60 -13.57 8.99
N GLY A 98 0.12 -13.32 10.19
CA GLY A 98 0.97 -13.07 11.35
C GLY A 98 1.04 -11.61 11.74
N GLU A 99 1.98 -11.31 12.62
CA GLU A 99 2.07 -10.00 13.26
C GLU A 99 2.33 -8.87 12.28
N LYS A 100 3.23 -9.08 11.31
CA LYS A 100 3.55 -8.05 10.33
C LYS A 100 2.39 -7.82 9.35
N ALA A 101 1.63 -8.87 9.03
CA ALA A 101 0.43 -8.72 8.21
C ALA A 101 -0.60 -7.82 8.92
N GLU A 102 -0.81 -8.04 10.22
CA GLU A 102 -1.73 -7.21 10.99
C GLU A 102 -1.21 -5.77 11.11
N LEU A 103 0.10 -5.62 11.30
CA LEU A 103 0.72 -4.29 11.35
C LEU A 103 0.51 -3.53 10.04
N ALA A 104 0.67 -4.21 8.91
CA ALA A 104 0.46 -3.59 7.60
C ALA A 104 -0.96 -3.04 7.47
N LYS A 105 -1.95 -3.84 7.85
CA LYS A 105 -3.35 -3.41 7.77
C LYS A 105 -3.64 -2.24 8.70
N GLN A 106 -3.09 -2.26 9.90
CA GLN A 106 -3.25 -1.17 10.86
C GLN A 106 -2.62 0.12 10.35
N ARG A 107 -1.43 0.02 9.78
CA ARG A 107 -0.72 1.19 9.25
C ARG A 107 -1.44 1.79 8.04
N ALA A 108 -2.06 0.95 7.21
CA ALA A 108 -2.84 1.44 6.07
C ALA A 108 -4.02 2.28 6.55
N LYS A 109 -4.71 1.84 7.59
CA LYS A 109 -5.82 2.61 8.18
C LYS A 109 -5.35 3.92 8.80
N LEU A 110 -4.19 3.90 9.45
CA LEU A 110 -3.62 5.10 10.03
C LEU A 110 -3.22 6.11 8.95
N LEU A 111 -2.68 5.64 7.83
CA LEU A 111 -2.35 6.50 6.71
C LEU A 111 -3.60 7.16 6.13
N GLN A 112 -4.69 6.41 6.00
CA GLN A 112 -5.96 6.96 5.55
C GLN A 112 -6.41 8.10 6.47
N TYR A 113 -6.40 7.86 7.76
CA TYR A 113 -6.81 8.86 8.74
C TYR A 113 -5.94 10.13 8.64
N THR A 114 -4.64 9.95 8.52
CA THR A 114 -3.69 11.06 8.42
C THR A 114 -3.92 11.88 7.15
N PHE A 115 -4.09 11.21 6.00
CA PHE A 115 -4.31 11.91 4.73
C PHE A 115 -5.63 12.68 4.74
N VAL A 116 -6.70 12.07 5.23
CA VAL A 116 -8.01 12.72 5.26
C VAL A 116 -7.96 13.97 6.15
N ASN A 117 -7.36 13.87 7.32
CA ASN A 117 -7.25 15.02 8.22
C ASN A 117 -6.43 16.16 7.58
N LYS A 118 -5.33 15.84 6.95
CA LYS A 118 -4.50 16.87 6.30
C LYS A 118 -5.22 17.53 5.14
N MET A 119 -5.98 16.77 4.37
CA MET A 119 -6.72 17.32 3.24
C MET A 119 -7.89 18.20 3.70
N GLU A 120 -8.54 17.83 4.79
CA GLU A 120 -9.65 18.62 5.33
C GLU A 120 -9.19 19.94 5.96
N THR A 121 -7.94 20.02 6.40
CA THR A 121 -7.41 21.22 7.04
C THR A 121 -6.73 22.19 6.05
N GLN A 122 -6.67 21.80 4.79
CA GLN A 122 -6.16 22.69 3.73
C GLN A 122 -7.31 23.42 2.99
#